data_5a7110cdb816e57ac026e7778b64cd01
#
_entry.id   5a7110cdb816e57ac026e7778b64cd01
#
_cell.length_a   1.000
_cell.length_b   1.000
_cell.length_c   1.000
_cell.angle_alpha   90.00
_cell.angle_beta   90.00
_cell.angle_gamma   90.00
#
_symmetry.space_group_name_H-M   'P 1'
#
loop_
_entity.id
_entity.type
_entity.pdbx_description
1 polymer ?
#
loop_
_entity_poly.entity_id
_entity_poly.type
_entity_poly.pdbx_seq_one_letter_code
_entity_poly.pdbx_strand_id
1 'polypeptide(L)'
;MIRNFFFFLFLPVMLSTPVHHIPNVTVALHPVKQPPQVVEGLKEALTIGTQNATKQLSAVDGFFANAAIKVLMPPEAKNVEKTLRQIGMGSLVDKTILSLNRAAEDATKSATPIFVDAIKQMTINDAVGILGGGDSAATVYFKQKTTPALTAAF
;
A
#
# COMPACT_ATOMS: atom_id res chain seq x y z
N MET A 1 -13.09 0.32 11.97
CA MET A 1 -13.32 0.00 10.56
C MET A 1 -12.30 0.63 9.62
N ILE A 2 -11.97 1.89 9.75
CA ILE A 2 -10.98 2.62 8.93
C ILE A 2 -9.57 2.01 9.00
N ARG A 3 -9.20 1.44 10.16
CA ARG A 3 -7.87 0.86 10.44
C ARG A 3 -7.46 -0.30 9.52
N ASN A 4 -8.39 -1.15 9.11
CA ASN A 4 -8.12 -2.28 8.19
C ASN A 4 -8.21 -1.86 6.72
N PHE A 5 -8.90 -0.78 6.43
CA PHE A 5 -9.15 -0.26 5.11
C PHE A 5 -7.87 0.29 4.44
N PHE A 6 -7.10 1.09 5.17
CA PHE A 6 -5.84 1.65 4.68
C PHE A 6 -4.77 0.57 4.43
N PHE A 7 -4.82 -0.51 5.23
CA PHE A 7 -3.81 -1.56 5.17
C PHE A 7 -4.00 -2.47 3.96
N PHE A 8 -5.25 -2.80 3.62
CA PHE A 8 -5.57 -3.62 2.44
C PHE A 8 -5.33 -2.87 1.12
N LEU A 9 -5.39 -1.55 1.18
CA LEU A 9 -5.37 -0.70 0.00
C LEU A 9 -3.94 -0.34 -0.49
N PHE A 10 -3.00 -0.20 0.43
CA PHE A 10 -1.63 0.23 0.11
C PHE A 10 -0.73 -0.95 -0.32
N LEU A 11 -1.11 -2.16 0.05
CA LEU A 11 -0.28 -3.33 -0.08
C LEU A 11 -0.24 -3.98 -1.47
N PRO A 12 -1.36 -4.13 -2.21
CA PRO A 12 -1.34 -4.81 -3.52
C PRO A 12 -0.47 -4.08 -4.56
N VAL A 13 -0.31 -2.75 -4.43
CA VAL A 13 0.48 -1.95 -5.37
C VAL A 13 1.99 -2.15 -5.17
N MET A 14 2.42 -2.49 -3.95
CA MET A 14 3.83 -2.77 -3.66
C MET A 14 4.30 -4.14 -4.21
N LEU A 15 3.36 -5.10 -4.39
CA LEU A 15 3.67 -6.47 -4.84
C LEU A 15 3.49 -6.71 -6.35
N SER A 16 2.93 -5.75 -7.10
CA SER A 16 2.68 -5.89 -8.55
C SER A 16 3.82 -5.36 -9.42
N THR A 17 5.07 -5.77 -9.16
CA THR A 17 6.11 -5.64 -10.19
C THR A 17 6.15 -6.92 -11.01
N PRO A 18 6.03 -6.87 -12.35
CA PRO A 18 6.22 -8.05 -13.17
C PRO A 18 7.64 -8.58 -12.99
N VAL A 19 7.76 -9.84 -12.59
CA VAL A 19 9.04 -10.54 -12.55
C VAL A 19 9.52 -10.69 -13.99
N HIS A 20 10.44 -9.83 -14.40
CA HIS A 20 11.18 -10.04 -15.65
C HIS A 20 12.07 -11.27 -15.47
N HIS A 21 11.81 -12.29 -16.27
CA HIS A 21 12.65 -13.47 -16.38
C HIS A 21 14.06 -13.04 -16.81
N ILE A 22 15.02 -13.10 -15.88
CA ILE A 22 16.43 -12.79 -16.15
C ILE A 22 17.09 -14.08 -16.65
N PRO A 23 17.67 -14.12 -17.87
CA PRO A 23 18.44 -15.27 -18.32
C PRO A 23 19.68 -15.47 -17.45
N ASN A 24 20.08 -16.72 -17.24
CA ASN A 24 21.25 -17.18 -16.48
C ASN A 24 22.44 -16.22 -16.57
N VAL A 25 22.66 -15.46 -15.52
CA VAL A 25 23.89 -14.68 -15.33
C VAL A 25 24.81 -15.53 -14.44
N THR A 26 25.94 -15.92 -14.98
CA THR A 26 27.04 -16.53 -14.24
C THR A 26 27.42 -15.60 -13.09
N VAL A 27 27.09 -15.97 -11.86
CA VAL A 27 27.35 -15.17 -10.67
C VAL A 27 28.86 -15.19 -10.43
N ALA A 28 29.56 -14.15 -10.87
CA ALA A 28 30.86 -13.82 -10.32
C ALA A 28 30.65 -13.56 -8.82
N LEU A 29 31.41 -14.25 -7.97
CA LEU A 29 31.38 -14.10 -6.52
C LEU A 29 31.68 -12.65 -6.16
N HIS A 30 30.62 -11.84 -6.04
CA HIS A 30 30.72 -10.50 -5.50
C HIS A 30 30.96 -10.63 -3.97
N PRO A 31 31.79 -9.78 -3.39
CA PRO A 31 32.04 -9.81 -1.96
C PRO A 31 30.69 -9.74 -1.22
N VAL A 32 30.51 -10.66 -0.26
CA VAL A 32 29.30 -10.69 0.58
C VAL A 32 29.12 -9.29 1.18
N LYS A 33 28.06 -8.58 0.75
CA LYS A 33 27.78 -7.25 1.26
C LYS A 33 27.61 -7.33 2.77
N GLN A 34 28.32 -6.46 3.48
CA GLN A 34 28.25 -6.38 4.95
C GLN A 34 26.79 -6.14 5.37
N PRO A 35 26.34 -6.71 6.49
CA PRO A 35 24.97 -6.56 6.97
C PRO A 35 24.41 -5.13 6.94
N PRO A 36 25.16 -4.08 7.32
CA PRO A 36 24.69 -2.71 7.22
C PRO A 36 24.33 -2.28 5.78
N GLN A 37 25.14 -2.68 4.78
CA GLN A 37 24.87 -2.32 3.37
C GLN A 37 23.60 -2.98 2.82
N VAL A 38 23.29 -4.18 3.28
CA VAL A 38 22.05 -4.88 2.90
C VAL A 38 20.84 -4.18 3.51
N VAL A 39 20.95 -3.74 4.75
CA VAL A 39 19.88 -2.99 5.44
C VAL A 39 19.61 -1.66 4.75
N GLU A 40 20.66 -0.91 4.41
CA GLU A 40 20.51 0.36 3.69
C GLU A 40 19.91 0.16 2.29
N GLY A 41 20.33 -0.86 1.56
CA GLY A 41 19.73 -1.22 0.27
C GLY A 41 18.24 -1.58 0.37
N LEU A 42 17.84 -2.31 1.42
CA LEU A 42 16.43 -2.62 1.68
C LEU A 42 15.64 -1.33 2.00
N LYS A 43 16.15 -0.47 2.86
CA LYS A 43 15.51 0.82 3.20
C LYS A 43 15.32 1.69 1.96
N GLU A 44 16.35 1.79 1.12
CA GLU A 44 16.28 2.54 -0.12
C GLU A 44 15.22 1.96 -1.06
N ALA A 45 15.21 0.65 -1.29
CA ALA A 45 14.22 -0.03 -2.12
C ALA A 45 12.78 0.19 -1.62
N LEU A 46 12.56 0.06 -0.31
CA LEU A 46 11.25 0.30 0.31
C LEU A 46 10.84 1.78 0.22
N THR A 47 11.77 2.71 0.35
CA THR A 47 11.51 4.14 0.22
C THR A 47 11.08 4.49 -1.21
N ILE A 48 11.84 4.03 -2.21
CA ILE A 48 11.51 4.22 -3.63
C ILE A 48 10.16 3.58 -3.96
N GLY A 49 9.92 2.36 -3.50
CA GLY A 49 8.64 1.68 -3.66
C GLY A 49 7.46 2.44 -3.05
N THR A 50 7.63 2.97 -1.83
CA THR A 50 6.62 3.79 -1.16
C THR A 50 6.32 5.07 -1.94
N GLN A 51 7.34 5.77 -2.41
CA GLN A 51 7.19 6.99 -3.20
C GLN A 51 6.47 6.74 -4.53
N ASN A 52 6.85 5.67 -5.24
CA ASN A 52 6.22 5.29 -6.51
C ASN A 52 4.75 4.90 -6.30
N ALA A 53 4.46 4.07 -5.29
CA ALA A 53 3.10 3.70 -4.94
C ALA A 53 2.25 4.92 -4.58
N THR A 54 2.79 5.83 -3.76
CA THR A 54 2.10 7.08 -3.40
C THR A 54 1.78 7.91 -4.63
N LYS A 55 2.75 8.08 -5.53
CA LYS A 55 2.54 8.87 -6.77
C LYS A 55 1.40 8.31 -7.61
N GLN A 56 1.30 7.00 -7.73
CA GLN A 56 0.23 6.35 -8.48
C GLN A 56 -1.12 6.45 -7.76
N LEU A 57 -1.15 6.16 -6.46
CA LEU A 57 -2.38 6.10 -5.68
C LEU A 57 -2.97 7.47 -5.40
N SER A 58 -2.15 8.50 -5.21
CA SER A 58 -2.60 9.87 -4.95
C SER A 58 -3.00 10.65 -6.21
N ALA A 59 -2.76 10.10 -7.38
CA ALA A 59 -3.22 10.69 -8.63
C ALA A 59 -4.75 10.58 -8.76
N VAL A 60 -5.33 11.46 -9.56
CA VAL A 60 -6.75 11.36 -9.93
C VAL A 60 -6.98 10.00 -10.60
N ASP A 61 -8.01 9.30 -10.14
CA ASP A 61 -8.35 7.95 -10.58
C ASP A 61 -7.34 6.84 -10.16
N GLY A 62 -6.38 7.15 -9.29
CA GLY A 62 -5.43 6.18 -8.76
C GLY A 62 -6.11 5.03 -8.03
N PHE A 63 -7.22 5.29 -7.35
CA PHE A 63 -8.10 4.28 -6.76
C PHE A 63 -9.32 4.00 -7.65
N PHE A 64 -10.00 5.04 -8.11
CA PHE A 64 -11.29 4.91 -8.78
C PHE A 64 -11.23 4.07 -10.06
N ALA A 65 -10.20 4.26 -10.90
CA ALA A 65 -10.04 3.53 -12.14
C ALA A 65 -9.41 2.14 -11.98
N ASN A 66 -8.86 1.81 -10.81
CA ASN A 66 -8.24 0.51 -10.56
C ASN A 66 -9.23 -0.45 -9.88
N ALA A 67 -9.77 -1.39 -10.65
CA ALA A 67 -10.77 -2.33 -10.16
C ALA A 67 -10.31 -3.19 -8.96
N ALA A 68 -9.00 -3.43 -8.80
CA ALA A 68 -8.45 -4.24 -7.71
C ALA A 68 -8.47 -3.53 -6.36
N ILE A 69 -8.43 -2.19 -6.36
CA ILE A 69 -8.34 -1.39 -5.12
C ILE A 69 -9.45 -0.34 -5.01
N LYS A 70 -10.33 -0.25 -6.00
CA LYS A 70 -11.46 0.67 -5.98
C LYS A 70 -12.30 0.50 -4.73
N VAL A 71 -12.53 1.60 -4.04
CA VAL A 71 -13.37 1.65 -2.85
C VAL A 71 -14.83 1.59 -3.29
N LEU A 72 -15.54 0.57 -2.86
CA LEU A 72 -16.97 0.39 -3.08
C LEU A 72 -17.76 0.75 -1.83
N MET A 73 -19.09 0.72 -1.91
CA MET A 73 -19.94 0.87 -0.74
C MET A 73 -19.62 -0.22 0.29
N PRO A 74 -19.54 0.12 1.58
CA PRO A 74 -19.28 -0.85 2.64
C PRO A 74 -20.39 -1.90 2.70
N PRO A 75 -20.10 -3.11 3.19
CA PRO A 75 -21.07 -4.21 3.24
C PRO A 75 -22.38 -3.83 3.93
N GLU A 76 -22.31 -3.00 4.96
CA GLU A 76 -23.47 -2.52 5.74
C GLU A 76 -24.40 -1.61 4.91
N ALA A 77 -23.85 -0.93 3.92
CA ALA A 77 -24.61 -0.02 3.03
C ALA A 77 -25.13 -0.67 1.75
N LYS A 78 -24.81 -1.94 1.49
CA LYS A 78 -25.22 -2.63 0.23
C LYS A 78 -26.74 -2.69 0.03
N ASN A 79 -27.51 -2.86 1.10
CA ASN A 79 -28.98 -2.86 0.98
C ASN A 79 -29.50 -1.47 0.62
N VAL A 80 -28.92 -0.41 1.18
CA VAL A 80 -29.26 0.98 0.85
C VAL A 80 -28.87 1.26 -0.62
N GLU A 81 -27.68 0.86 -1.05
CA GLU A 81 -27.23 0.97 -2.43
C GLU A 81 -28.24 0.31 -3.39
N LYS A 82 -28.61 -0.93 -3.13
CA LYS A 82 -29.59 -1.67 -3.95
C LYS A 82 -30.93 -0.93 -4.06
N THR A 83 -31.45 -0.48 -2.93
CA THR A 83 -32.73 0.25 -2.88
C THR A 83 -32.63 1.55 -3.67
N LEU A 84 -31.59 2.36 -3.48
CA LEU A 84 -31.40 3.61 -4.21
C LEU A 84 -31.31 3.38 -5.73
N ARG A 85 -30.62 2.35 -6.17
CA ARG A 85 -30.54 2.00 -7.60
C ARG A 85 -31.91 1.57 -8.16
N GLN A 86 -32.71 0.82 -7.39
CA GLN A 86 -34.07 0.37 -7.80
C GLN A 86 -35.04 1.53 -7.97
N ILE A 87 -34.95 2.58 -7.17
CA ILE A 87 -35.82 3.78 -7.26
C ILE A 87 -35.28 4.86 -8.21
N GLY A 88 -34.26 4.54 -9.02
CA GLY A 88 -33.70 5.47 -10.00
C GLY A 88 -32.66 6.47 -9.45
N MET A 89 -32.23 6.34 -8.19
CA MET A 89 -31.24 7.21 -7.57
C MET A 89 -29.80 6.66 -7.68
N GLY A 90 -29.50 5.82 -8.68
CA GLY A 90 -28.19 5.23 -8.90
C GLY A 90 -27.05 6.26 -9.03
N SER A 91 -27.34 7.42 -9.63
CA SER A 91 -26.35 8.51 -9.76
C SER A 91 -25.84 9.02 -8.40
N LEU A 92 -26.65 8.99 -7.34
CA LEU A 92 -26.24 9.37 -6.00
C LEU A 92 -25.24 8.36 -5.43
N VAL A 93 -25.49 7.07 -5.64
CA VAL A 93 -24.58 5.99 -5.24
C VAL A 93 -23.25 6.12 -5.96
N ASP A 94 -23.27 6.36 -7.28
CA ASP A 94 -22.05 6.50 -8.08
C ASP A 94 -21.21 7.72 -7.65
N LYS A 95 -21.85 8.84 -7.33
CA LYS A 95 -21.20 10.02 -6.76
C LYS A 95 -20.57 9.72 -5.39
N THR A 96 -21.28 8.96 -4.55
CA THR A 96 -20.75 8.55 -3.24
C THR A 96 -19.49 7.67 -3.39
N ILE A 97 -19.56 6.66 -4.28
CA ILE A 97 -18.39 5.80 -4.57
C ILE A 97 -17.22 6.64 -5.10
N LEU A 98 -17.48 7.59 -6.00
CA LEU A 98 -16.44 8.50 -6.49
C LEU A 98 -15.83 9.31 -5.35
N SER A 99 -16.63 9.91 -4.48
CA SER A 99 -16.16 10.69 -3.33
C SER A 99 -15.32 9.87 -2.38
N LEU A 100 -15.68 8.62 -2.11
CA LEU A 100 -14.89 7.70 -1.28
C LEU A 100 -13.50 7.45 -1.89
N ASN A 101 -13.43 7.27 -3.20
CA ASN A 101 -12.17 7.06 -3.90
C ASN A 101 -11.30 8.33 -3.92
N ARG A 102 -11.89 9.52 -4.13
CA ARG A 102 -11.17 10.79 -4.02
C ARG A 102 -10.61 11.02 -2.61
N ALA A 103 -11.39 10.70 -1.58
CA ALA A 103 -10.90 10.76 -0.21
C ALA A 103 -9.73 9.79 0.03
N ALA A 104 -9.75 8.58 -0.55
CA ALA A 104 -8.67 7.62 -0.44
C ALA A 104 -7.40 8.10 -1.17
N GLU A 105 -7.54 8.70 -2.36
CA GLU A 105 -6.44 9.32 -3.12
C GLU A 105 -5.78 10.45 -2.33
N ASP A 106 -6.57 11.28 -1.69
CA ASP A 106 -6.06 12.39 -0.87
C ASP A 106 -5.41 11.91 0.43
N ALA A 107 -6.04 10.96 1.12
CA ALA A 107 -5.52 10.35 2.33
C ALA A 107 -4.16 9.65 2.10
N THR A 108 -3.89 9.14 0.89
CA THR A 108 -2.60 8.54 0.52
C THR A 108 -1.44 9.51 0.69
N LYS A 109 -1.65 10.80 0.38
CA LYS A 109 -0.61 11.85 0.55
C LYS A 109 -0.22 11.98 2.03
N SER A 110 -1.21 12.00 2.92
CA SER A 110 -1.00 12.10 4.37
C SER A 110 -0.40 10.83 4.98
N ALA A 111 -0.68 9.66 4.41
CA ALA A 111 -0.13 8.39 4.87
C ALA A 111 1.35 8.20 4.50
N THR A 112 1.82 8.79 3.41
CA THR A 112 3.18 8.59 2.88
C THR A 112 4.28 8.87 3.90
N PRO A 113 4.34 10.01 4.60
CA PRO A 113 5.37 10.28 5.59
C PRO A 113 5.38 9.23 6.71
N ILE A 114 4.24 8.68 7.10
CA ILE A 114 4.14 7.65 8.14
C ILE A 114 4.89 6.38 7.71
N PHE A 115 4.74 5.95 6.45
CA PHE A 115 5.48 4.81 5.92
C PHE A 115 6.96 5.09 5.78
N VAL A 116 7.34 6.26 5.29
CA VAL A 116 8.74 6.67 5.15
C VAL A 116 9.43 6.71 6.52
N ASP A 117 8.76 7.21 7.54
CA ASP A 117 9.31 7.25 8.90
C ASP A 117 9.45 5.85 9.50
N ALA A 118 8.53 4.94 9.25
CA ALA A 118 8.70 3.53 9.63
C ALA A 118 9.94 2.90 8.96
N ILE A 119 10.20 3.21 7.68
CA ILE A 119 11.40 2.73 6.97
C ILE A 119 12.67 3.31 7.60
N LYS A 120 12.70 4.61 7.89
CA LYS A 120 13.86 5.26 8.53
C LYS A 120 14.20 4.62 9.87
N GLN A 121 13.18 4.31 10.67
CA GLN A 121 13.30 3.71 12.01
C GLN A 121 13.58 2.20 11.99
N MET A 122 13.64 1.57 10.80
CA MET A 122 13.90 0.15 10.66
C MET A 122 15.25 -0.24 11.26
N THR A 123 15.25 -1.21 12.16
CA THR A 123 16.45 -1.77 12.76
C THR A 123 17.07 -2.85 11.86
N ILE A 124 18.30 -3.26 12.18
CA ILE A 124 18.95 -4.40 11.50
C ILE A 124 18.11 -5.67 11.65
N ASN A 125 17.56 -5.92 12.83
CA ASN A 125 16.74 -7.10 13.08
C ASN A 125 15.41 -7.06 12.28
N ASP A 126 14.78 -5.90 12.16
CA ASP A 126 13.60 -5.74 11.32
C ASP A 126 13.92 -6.07 9.84
N ALA A 127 15.05 -5.56 9.34
CA ALA A 127 15.48 -5.81 7.96
C ALA A 127 15.81 -7.29 7.70
N VAL A 128 16.51 -7.94 8.63
CA VAL A 128 16.79 -9.39 8.54
C VAL A 128 15.47 -10.18 8.59
N GLY A 129 14.53 -9.80 9.43
CA GLY A 129 13.20 -10.41 9.50
C GLY A 129 12.41 -10.28 8.20
N ILE A 130 12.52 -9.13 7.51
CA ILE A 130 11.89 -8.93 6.20
C ILE A 130 12.58 -9.77 5.12
N LEU A 131 13.92 -9.74 5.05
CA LEU A 131 14.68 -10.44 4.03
C LEU A 131 14.64 -11.96 4.16
N GLY A 132 14.60 -12.48 5.40
CA GLY A 132 14.49 -13.91 5.68
C GLY A 132 13.05 -14.40 5.80
N GLY A 133 12.07 -13.53 5.74
CA GLY A 133 10.65 -13.85 5.86
C GLY A 133 10.01 -14.23 4.53
N GLY A 134 8.75 -14.68 4.60
CA GLY A 134 7.95 -14.97 3.41
C GLY A 134 7.40 -13.70 2.73
N ASP A 135 6.60 -13.90 1.68
CA ASP A 135 6.06 -12.84 0.81
C ASP A 135 5.32 -11.71 1.55
N SER A 136 4.80 -11.97 2.74
CA SER A 136 4.09 -10.98 3.56
C SER A 136 4.94 -10.29 4.64
N ALA A 137 6.24 -10.60 4.75
CA ALA A 137 7.06 -10.11 5.86
C ALA A 137 7.15 -8.58 5.92
N ALA A 138 7.38 -7.91 4.79
CA ALA A 138 7.38 -6.45 4.72
C ALA A 138 6.01 -5.86 5.09
N THR A 139 4.93 -6.53 4.67
CA THR A 139 3.56 -6.16 5.00
C THR A 139 3.30 -6.18 6.50
N VAL A 140 3.69 -7.27 7.14
CA VAL A 140 3.54 -7.44 8.60
C VAL A 140 4.33 -6.37 9.34
N TYR A 141 5.56 -6.10 8.90
CA TYR A 141 6.38 -5.03 9.45
C TYR A 141 5.65 -3.68 9.38
N PHE A 142 5.24 -3.25 8.19
CA PHE A 142 4.53 -1.99 8.03
C PHE A 142 3.25 -1.93 8.86
N LYS A 143 2.47 -3.02 8.89
CA LYS A 143 1.26 -3.11 9.70
C LYS A 143 1.54 -2.80 11.17
N GLN A 144 2.57 -3.40 11.73
CA GLN A 144 2.94 -3.20 13.14
C GLN A 144 3.42 -1.77 13.40
N LYS A 145 4.26 -1.23 12.51
CA LYS A 145 4.91 0.08 12.73
C LYS A 145 4.02 1.27 12.39
N THR A 146 3.13 1.15 11.40
CA THR A 146 2.35 2.30 10.92
C THR A 146 0.93 2.37 11.47
N THR A 147 0.33 1.25 11.94
CA THR A 147 -1.05 1.24 12.41
C THR A 147 -1.37 2.32 13.47
N PRO A 148 -0.55 2.54 14.51
CA PRO A 148 -0.87 3.56 15.52
C PRO A 148 -0.92 4.97 14.92
N ALA A 149 0.08 5.32 14.10
CA ALA A 149 0.15 6.64 13.47
C ALA A 149 -0.95 6.87 12.44
N LEU A 150 -1.28 5.84 11.63
CA LEU A 150 -2.40 5.90 10.69
C LEU A 150 -3.75 6.05 11.43
N THR A 151 -3.93 5.35 12.56
CA THR A 151 -5.16 5.47 13.37
C THR A 151 -5.30 6.86 14.00
N ALA A 152 -4.18 7.51 14.31
CA ALA A 152 -4.20 8.88 14.86
C ALA A 152 -4.41 9.95 13.78
N ALA A 153 -4.02 9.65 12.53
CA ALA A 153 -4.14 10.59 11.41
C ALA A 153 -5.53 10.58 10.74
N PHE A 154 -6.30 9.49 10.91
CA PHE A 154 -7.58 9.24 10.25
C PHE A 154 -8.65 8.71 11.23
#